data_6efb6339df24eed5f82fb4a1867e47c4
#
_entry.id   6efb6339df24eed5f82fb4a1867e47c4
#
_cell.length_a   1.000
_cell.length_b   1.000
_cell.length_c   1.000
_cell.angle_alpha   90.00
_cell.angle_beta   90.00
_cell.angle_gamma   90.00
#
_symmetry.space_group_name_H-M   'P 1'
#
loop_
_entity.id
_entity.type
_entity.pdbx_description
1 polymer ?
#
loop_
_entity_poly.entity_id
_entity_poly.type
_entity_poly.pdbx_seq_one_letter_code
_entity_poly.pdbx_strand_id
1 'polypeptide(L)'
;SELIGRGRNTTQLGARRPIDAALRHPQVKLVVSALGAPPKELVDELHGRGILVGSLCGKAEHAKAQRAVGVDIIVAQGTEAGGHTGQIATMVLVPQVVDVAGPDIAVLAAGGISRGRQIAAAFALGAQGVWTGTIWLGTRESELTPMEKEVLFKAKSEDAVQRKYQTGKTVRMI
;
A
#
# COMPACT_ATOMS: atom_id res chain seq x y z
N SER A 1 -22.93 2.15 19.98
CA SER A 1 -22.02 0.99 19.77
C SER A 1 -21.41 0.92 18.35
N GLU A 2 -21.67 1.86 17.44
CA GLU A 2 -21.13 1.85 16.06
C GLU A 2 -19.74 2.49 15.92
N LEU A 3 -19.17 3.05 16.97
CA LEU A 3 -17.92 3.84 16.90
C LEU A 3 -16.66 3.06 17.28
N ILE A 4 -16.76 1.81 17.68
CA ILE A 4 -15.61 1.04 18.22
C ILE A 4 -14.81 0.31 17.11
N GLY A 5 -15.32 0.23 15.87
CA GLY A 5 -14.68 -0.54 14.78
C GLY A 5 -14.05 0.26 13.65
N ARG A 6 -14.22 1.58 13.61
CA ARG A 6 -13.66 2.43 12.54
C ARG A 6 -12.56 3.30 13.11
N GLY A 7 -11.31 2.98 12.82
CA GLY A 7 -10.18 3.84 13.17
C GLY A 7 -10.46 5.29 12.73
N ARG A 8 -10.06 6.27 13.53
CA ARG A 8 -10.31 7.70 13.30
C ARG A 8 -9.88 8.18 11.90
N ASN A 9 -8.98 7.48 11.24
CA ASN A 9 -8.44 7.80 9.91
C ASN A 9 -9.18 7.13 8.75
N THR A 10 -10.23 6.33 9.00
CA THR A 10 -10.99 5.63 7.95
C THR A 10 -12.23 6.39 7.45
N THR A 11 -12.52 7.55 8.03
CA THR A 11 -13.58 8.46 7.59
C THR A 11 -12.97 9.57 6.73
N GLN A 12 -13.75 10.18 5.83
CA GLN A 12 -13.30 11.34 5.04
C GLN A 12 -12.73 12.45 5.92
N LEU A 13 -13.38 12.76 7.04
CA LEU A 13 -12.91 13.77 8.00
C LEU A 13 -11.61 13.35 8.69
N GLY A 14 -11.48 12.06 9.03
CA GLY A 14 -10.26 11.52 9.65
C GLY A 14 -9.07 11.47 8.70
N ALA A 15 -9.31 11.20 7.41
CA ALA A 15 -8.29 11.20 6.37
C ALA A 15 -7.78 12.61 6.04
N ARG A 16 -8.61 13.65 6.23
CA ARG A 16 -8.22 15.04 5.93
C ARG A 16 -7.09 15.55 6.83
N ARG A 17 -7.08 15.23 8.11
CA ARG A 17 -6.06 15.70 9.06
C ARG A 17 -4.62 15.38 8.67
N PRO A 18 -4.25 14.13 8.33
CA PRO A 18 -2.90 13.81 7.87
C PRO A 18 -2.56 14.49 6.55
N ILE A 19 -3.52 14.70 5.66
CA ILE A 19 -3.33 15.44 4.41
C ILE A 19 -3.02 16.90 4.70
N ASP A 20 -3.81 17.58 5.54
CA ASP A 20 -3.55 18.96 5.95
C ASP A 20 -2.19 19.12 6.64
N ALA A 21 -1.75 18.11 7.39
CA ALA A 21 -0.40 18.08 7.93
C ALA A 21 0.65 18.01 6.83
N ALA A 22 0.50 17.08 5.88
CA ALA A 22 1.42 16.92 4.75
C ALA A 22 1.52 18.19 3.89
N LEU A 23 0.38 18.87 3.66
CA LEU A 23 0.32 20.10 2.87
C LEU A 23 1.06 21.31 3.48
N ARG A 24 1.41 21.26 4.76
CA ARG A 24 2.27 22.26 5.42
C ARG A 24 3.76 22.05 5.14
N HIS A 25 4.13 20.95 4.50
CA HIS A 25 5.51 20.58 4.21
C HIS A 25 5.77 20.60 2.69
N PRO A 26 6.38 21.64 2.12
CA PRO A 26 6.54 21.81 0.67
C PRO A 26 7.45 20.73 0.02
N GLN A 27 8.20 20.00 0.82
CA GLN A 27 9.03 18.87 0.39
C GLN A 27 8.22 17.59 0.13
N VAL A 28 6.96 17.49 0.57
CA VAL A 28 6.08 16.35 0.26
C VAL A 28 5.71 16.41 -1.22
N LYS A 29 6.08 15.36 -1.97
CA LYS A 29 5.86 15.24 -3.42
C LYS A 29 4.94 14.08 -3.79
N LEU A 30 4.61 13.23 -2.83
CA LEU A 30 3.74 12.07 -3.05
C LEU A 30 2.87 11.84 -1.80
N VAL A 31 1.58 11.63 -2.02
CA VAL A 31 0.62 11.16 -1.01
C VAL A 31 0.04 9.83 -1.47
N VAL A 32 0.03 8.83 -0.60
CA VAL A 32 -0.44 7.48 -0.94
C VAL A 32 -1.64 7.08 -0.07
N SER A 33 -2.74 6.72 -0.71
CA SER A 33 -3.92 6.16 -0.05
C SER A 33 -3.76 4.65 0.17
N ALA A 34 -3.80 4.22 1.43
CA ALA A 34 -3.81 2.80 1.79
C ALA A 34 -5.23 2.18 1.82
N LEU A 35 -6.26 2.99 1.61
CA LEU A 35 -7.67 2.59 1.76
C LEU A 35 -8.43 2.50 0.43
N GLY A 36 -7.73 2.40 -0.68
CA GLY A 36 -8.30 2.36 -2.03
C GLY A 36 -8.34 3.72 -2.71
N ALA A 37 -9.14 3.85 -3.76
CA ALA A 37 -9.22 5.08 -4.56
C ALA A 37 -9.61 6.28 -3.69
N PRO A 38 -8.81 7.36 -3.66
CA PRO A 38 -9.17 8.58 -2.98
C PRO A 38 -10.30 9.30 -3.72
N PRO A 39 -11.03 10.23 -3.06
CA PRO A 39 -11.96 11.11 -3.75
C PRO A 39 -11.28 11.90 -4.86
N LYS A 40 -11.96 12.07 -6.01
CA LYS A 40 -11.39 12.79 -7.16
C LYS A 40 -11.00 14.22 -6.81
N GLU A 41 -11.81 14.91 -6.03
CA GLU A 41 -11.58 16.29 -5.58
C GLU A 41 -10.25 16.41 -4.80
N LEU A 42 -9.90 15.38 -4.03
CA LEU A 42 -8.63 15.33 -3.33
C LEU A 42 -7.45 15.11 -4.28
N VAL A 43 -7.62 14.26 -5.30
CA VAL A 43 -6.59 14.06 -6.34
C VAL A 43 -6.34 15.39 -7.05
N ASP A 44 -7.39 16.08 -7.48
CA ASP A 44 -7.30 17.37 -8.17
C ASP A 44 -6.65 18.46 -7.29
N GLU A 45 -6.98 18.49 -5.98
CA GLU A 45 -6.33 19.40 -5.02
C GLU A 45 -4.83 19.15 -4.90
N LEU A 46 -4.42 17.88 -4.79
CA LEU A 46 -3.01 17.50 -4.67
C LEU A 46 -2.23 17.80 -5.96
N HIS A 47 -2.80 17.46 -7.11
CA HIS A 47 -2.23 17.79 -8.42
C HIS A 47 -2.07 19.30 -8.61
N GLY A 48 -3.05 20.11 -8.19
CA GLY A 48 -2.96 21.57 -8.23
C GLY A 48 -1.82 22.14 -7.40
N ARG A 49 -1.24 21.35 -6.48
CA ARG A 49 -0.06 21.68 -5.66
C ARG A 49 1.23 21.00 -6.15
N GLY A 50 1.21 20.30 -7.27
CA GLY A 50 2.35 19.55 -7.81
C GLY A 50 2.72 18.32 -6.96
N ILE A 51 1.74 17.71 -6.27
CA ILE A 51 1.90 16.52 -5.43
C ILE A 51 1.27 15.33 -6.17
N LEU A 52 2.06 14.28 -6.39
CA LEU A 52 1.60 13.04 -6.98
C LEU A 52 0.71 12.26 -6.00
N VAL A 53 -0.21 11.46 -6.55
CA VAL A 53 -1.13 10.64 -5.78
C VAL A 53 -0.92 9.17 -6.11
N GLY A 54 -0.65 8.37 -5.08
CA GLY A 54 -0.60 6.92 -5.17
C GLY A 54 -1.79 6.27 -4.46
N SER A 55 -2.05 5.00 -4.79
CA SER A 55 -3.06 4.23 -4.07
C SER A 55 -2.76 2.73 -4.09
N LEU A 56 -3.04 2.04 -2.97
CA LEU A 56 -2.87 0.60 -2.84
C LEU A 56 -4.12 -0.14 -3.34
N CYS A 57 -3.91 -1.25 -4.04
CA CYS A 57 -5.00 -2.12 -4.47
C CYS A 57 -4.68 -3.60 -4.24
N GLY A 58 -5.71 -4.40 -3.94
CA GLY A 58 -5.61 -5.85 -3.78
C GLY A 58 -6.35 -6.63 -4.87
N LYS A 59 -6.86 -5.97 -5.92
CA LYS A 59 -7.50 -6.57 -7.09
C LYS A 59 -7.65 -5.57 -8.24
N ALA A 60 -7.80 -6.08 -9.47
CA ALA A 60 -7.86 -5.27 -10.69
C ALA A 60 -9.01 -4.24 -10.71
N GLU A 61 -10.18 -4.56 -10.12
CA GLU A 61 -11.30 -3.61 -10.03
C GLU A 61 -10.96 -2.37 -9.21
N HIS A 62 -10.12 -2.52 -8.16
CA HIS A 62 -9.64 -1.37 -7.40
C HIS A 62 -8.73 -0.49 -8.27
N ALA A 63 -7.86 -1.10 -9.08
CA ALA A 63 -6.99 -0.37 -10.02
C ALA A 63 -7.80 0.40 -11.07
N LYS A 64 -8.91 -0.17 -11.59
CA LYS A 64 -9.83 0.56 -12.48
C LYS A 64 -10.40 1.81 -11.83
N ALA A 65 -10.88 1.68 -10.58
CA ALA A 65 -11.41 2.81 -9.83
C ALA A 65 -10.34 3.89 -9.56
N GLN A 66 -9.11 3.47 -9.24
CA GLN A 66 -7.98 4.36 -9.02
C GLN A 66 -7.58 5.12 -10.29
N ARG A 67 -7.52 4.41 -11.44
CA ARG A 67 -7.29 5.03 -12.75
C ARG A 67 -8.37 6.07 -13.08
N ALA A 68 -9.63 5.75 -12.80
CA ALA A 68 -10.76 6.64 -13.12
C ALA A 68 -10.72 7.97 -12.35
N VAL A 69 -10.13 8.01 -11.14
CA VAL A 69 -9.97 9.24 -10.36
C VAL A 69 -8.65 9.96 -10.62
N GLY A 70 -7.77 9.39 -11.46
CA GLY A 70 -6.55 10.05 -11.92
C GLY A 70 -5.35 9.90 -10.99
N VAL A 71 -5.17 8.75 -10.29
CA VAL A 71 -3.94 8.50 -9.52
C VAL A 71 -2.74 8.31 -10.46
N ASP A 72 -1.55 8.72 -10.02
CA ASP A 72 -0.31 8.62 -10.78
C ASP A 72 0.42 7.28 -10.56
N ILE A 73 0.21 6.68 -9.38
CA ILE A 73 0.90 5.46 -8.99
C ILE A 73 -0.11 4.47 -8.38
N ILE A 74 -0.08 3.23 -8.86
CA ILE A 74 -0.86 2.13 -8.29
C ILE A 74 0.09 1.12 -7.64
N VAL A 75 -0.12 0.84 -6.35
CA VAL A 75 0.62 -0.19 -5.63
C VAL A 75 -0.19 -1.48 -5.63
N ALA A 76 0.22 -2.44 -6.44
CA ALA A 76 -0.39 -3.78 -6.52
C ALA A 76 0.04 -4.60 -5.30
N GLN A 77 -0.79 -4.62 -4.26
CA GLN A 77 -0.48 -5.25 -2.98
C GLN A 77 -1.06 -6.67 -2.91
N GLY A 78 -0.22 -7.67 -3.12
CA GLY A 78 -0.59 -9.07 -3.02
C GLY A 78 -0.82 -9.55 -1.59
N THR A 79 -1.35 -10.77 -1.46
CA THR A 79 -1.68 -11.39 -0.17
C THR A 79 -0.47 -11.64 0.73
N GLU A 80 0.75 -11.64 0.16
CA GLU A 80 2.02 -11.82 0.90
C GLU A 80 2.48 -10.54 1.60
N ALA A 81 1.85 -9.40 1.34
CA ALA A 81 2.18 -8.15 2.04
C ALA A 81 1.75 -8.19 3.51
N GLY A 82 2.47 -7.48 4.35
CA GLY A 82 2.08 -7.27 5.75
C GLY A 82 0.90 -6.30 5.89
N GLY A 83 0.20 -6.39 7.01
CA GLY A 83 -0.97 -5.55 7.27
C GLY A 83 -2.24 -6.00 6.54
N HIS A 84 -3.13 -5.08 6.21
CA HIS A 84 -4.38 -5.37 5.51
C HIS A 84 -4.11 -5.74 4.05
N THR A 85 -4.50 -6.96 3.67
CA THR A 85 -4.27 -7.50 2.33
C THR A 85 -5.52 -8.08 1.71
N GLY A 86 -5.54 -8.15 0.37
CA GLY A 86 -6.49 -8.96 -0.39
C GLY A 86 -6.14 -10.45 -0.33
N GLN A 87 -6.80 -11.24 -1.19
CA GLN A 87 -6.62 -12.70 -1.29
C GLN A 87 -5.78 -13.12 -2.50
N ILE A 88 -5.48 -12.20 -3.41
CA ILE A 88 -4.76 -12.50 -4.66
C ILE A 88 -3.26 -12.43 -4.39
N ALA A 89 -2.53 -13.49 -4.78
CA ALA A 89 -1.08 -13.54 -4.67
C ALA A 89 -0.39 -12.49 -5.56
N THR A 90 0.76 -11.98 -5.12
CA THR A 90 1.51 -10.93 -5.83
C THR A 90 1.81 -11.31 -7.28
N MET A 91 2.23 -12.56 -7.53
CA MET A 91 2.52 -13.09 -8.87
C MET A 91 1.31 -13.03 -9.82
N VAL A 92 0.08 -13.16 -9.29
CA VAL A 92 -1.17 -13.11 -10.07
C VAL A 92 -1.67 -11.68 -10.20
N LEU A 93 -1.58 -10.91 -9.10
CA LEU A 93 -2.15 -9.56 -9.03
C LEU A 93 -1.42 -8.56 -9.90
N VAL A 94 -0.07 -8.58 -9.87
CA VAL A 94 0.74 -7.55 -10.52
C VAL A 94 0.45 -7.45 -12.02
N PRO A 95 0.49 -8.52 -12.83
CA PRO A 95 0.20 -8.38 -14.26
C PRO A 95 -1.25 -7.93 -14.53
N GLN A 96 -2.23 -8.38 -13.75
CA GLN A 96 -3.62 -7.93 -13.88
C GLN A 96 -3.76 -6.42 -13.63
N VAL A 97 -3.02 -5.88 -12.66
CA VAL A 97 -3.03 -4.45 -12.37
C VAL A 97 -2.30 -3.66 -13.44
N VAL A 98 -1.17 -4.16 -13.95
CA VAL A 98 -0.43 -3.55 -15.07
C VAL A 98 -1.31 -3.42 -16.31
N ASP A 99 -2.02 -4.48 -16.68
CA ASP A 99 -2.93 -4.47 -17.84
C ASP A 99 -4.04 -3.42 -17.70
N VAL A 100 -4.55 -3.23 -16.50
CA VAL A 100 -5.63 -2.27 -16.19
C VAL A 100 -5.11 -0.84 -16.08
N ALA A 101 -3.93 -0.65 -15.48
CA ALA A 101 -3.32 0.66 -15.31
C ALA A 101 -3.01 1.32 -16.66
N GLY A 102 -2.57 0.52 -17.63
CA GLY A 102 -2.13 1.03 -18.92
C GLY A 102 -0.76 1.73 -18.84
N PRO A 103 -0.31 2.35 -19.92
CA PRO A 103 1.06 2.88 -20.01
C PRO A 103 1.32 4.15 -19.19
N ASP A 104 0.27 4.89 -18.83
CA ASP A 104 0.39 6.23 -18.25
C ASP A 104 0.48 6.22 -16.72
N ILE A 105 0.18 5.09 -16.05
CA ILE A 105 0.18 4.97 -14.62
C ILE A 105 1.27 4.00 -14.17
N ALA A 106 2.16 4.45 -13.29
CA ALA A 106 3.20 3.60 -12.75
C ALA A 106 2.62 2.54 -11.80
N VAL A 107 2.99 1.28 -12.01
CA VAL A 107 2.60 0.16 -11.13
C VAL A 107 3.80 -0.28 -10.29
N LEU A 108 3.63 -0.28 -8.98
CA LEU A 108 4.61 -0.81 -8.04
C LEU A 108 4.10 -2.14 -7.47
N ALA A 109 4.93 -3.17 -7.53
CA ALA A 109 4.62 -4.47 -6.94
C ALA A 109 4.90 -4.47 -5.43
N ALA A 110 3.95 -4.96 -4.64
CA ALA A 110 4.06 -5.08 -3.19
C ALA A 110 3.61 -6.45 -2.69
N GLY A 111 4.33 -6.98 -1.71
CA GLY A 111 4.02 -8.26 -1.08
C GLY A 111 5.10 -9.31 -1.28
N GLY A 112 5.75 -9.72 -0.19
CA GLY A 112 6.77 -10.76 -0.18
C GLY A 112 8.09 -10.42 -0.88
N ILE A 113 8.32 -9.16 -1.25
CA ILE A 113 9.51 -8.72 -2.00
C ILE A 113 10.57 -8.21 -1.02
N SER A 114 11.70 -8.90 -0.95
CA SER A 114 12.81 -8.55 -0.07
C SER A 114 14.20 -8.77 -0.69
N ARG A 115 14.27 -9.34 -1.89
CA ARG A 115 15.53 -9.71 -2.55
C ARG A 115 15.58 -9.22 -3.99
N GLY A 116 16.77 -8.92 -4.51
CA GLY A 116 16.97 -8.41 -5.86
C GLY A 116 16.32 -9.27 -6.96
N ARG A 117 16.36 -10.62 -6.83
CA ARG A 117 15.70 -11.51 -7.78
C ARG A 117 14.17 -11.36 -7.81
N GLN A 118 13.56 -10.99 -6.69
CA GLN A 118 12.11 -10.72 -6.63
C GLN A 118 11.79 -9.36 -7.25
N ILE A 119 12.69 -8.39 -7.12
CA ILE A 119 12.57 -7.10 -7.83
C ILE A 119 12.64 -7.34 -9.35
N ALA A 120 13.60 -8.14 -9.81
CA ALA A 120 13.70 -8.51 -11.23
C ALA A 120 12.43 -9.24 -11.73
N ALA A 121 11.84 -10.12 -10.91
CA ALA A 121 10.58 -10.78 -11.23
C ALA A 121 9.43 -9.76 -11.32
N ALA A 122 9.36 -8.76 -10.43
CA ALA A 122 8.34 -7.71 -10.49
C ALA A 122 8.43 -6.92 -11.80
N PHE A 123 9.63 -6.56 -12.26
CA PHE A 123 9.83 -5.93 -13.57
C PHE A 123 9.41 -6.85 -14.73
N ALA A 124 9.71 -8.14 -14.65
CA ALA A 124 9.30 -9.11 -15.67
C ALA A 124 7.76 -9.27 -15.73
N LEU A 125 7.05 -9.01 -14.62
CA LEU A 125 5.59 -8.97 -14.56
C LEU A 125 4.98 -7.64 -15.07
N GLY A 126 5.83 -6.69 -15.50
CA GLY A 126 5.41 -5.40 -16.04
C GLY A 126 5.35 -4.25 -15.04
N ALA A 127 5.67 -4.46 -13.77
CA ALA A 127 5.77 -3.38 -12.80
C ALA A 127 6.97 -2.46 -13.11
N GLN A 128 6.85 -1.17 -12.81
CA GLN A 128 7.93 -0.19 -12.96
C GLN A 128 8.77 -0.03 -11.69
N GLY A 129 8.40 -0.73 -10.62
CA GLY A 129 9.14 -0.71 -9.35
C GLY A 129 8.52 -1.62 -8.31
N VAL A 130 9.01 -1.49 -7.08
CA VAL A 130 8.52 -2.27 -5.94
C VAL A 130 8.20 -1.35 -4.76
N TRP A 131 7.23 -1.77 -3.94
CA TRP A 131 6.88 -1.13 -2.68
C TRP A 131 7.14 -2.12 -1.55
N THR A 132 8.19 -1.89 -0.79
CA THR A 132 8.64 -2.80 0.27
C THR A 132 8.34 -2.24 1.65
N GLY A 133 7.93 -3.10 2.58
CA GLY A 133 7.56 -2.73 3.95
C GLY A 133 8.44 -3.42 4.99
N THR A 134 8.29 -4.72 5.17
CA THR A 134 8.88 -5.49 6.28
C THR A 134 10.39 -5.35 6.41
N ILE A 135 11.13 -5.20 5.29
CA ILE A 135 12.59 -5.02 5.31
C ILE A 135 13.04 -3.76 6.08
N TRP A 136 12.18 -2.75 6.16
CA TRP A 136 12.46 -1.50 6.86
C TRP A 136 12.17 -1.56 8.35
N LEU A 137 11.38 -2.53 8.80
CA LEU A 137 11.03 -2.69 10.22
C LEU A 137 12.24 -3.04 11.09
N GLY A 138 13.26 -3.68 10.50
CA GLY A 138 14.51 -4.01 11.19
C GLY A 138 15.53 -2.88 11.26
N THR A 139 15.30 -1.73 10.63
CA THR A 139 16.24 -0.62 10.61
C THR A 139 16.32 0.10 11.96
N ARG A 140 17.36 0.92 12.14
CA ARG A 140 17.54 1.70 13.39
C ARG A 140 16.46 2.75 13.55
N GLU A 141 15.96 3.29 12.44
CA GLU A 141 14.94 4.34 12.34
C GLU A 141 13.52 3.82 12.58
N SER A 142 13.33 2.50 12.56
CA SER A 142 12.03 1.89 12.83
C SER A 142 11.64 2.07 14.31
N GLU A 143 10.37 2.41 14.56
CA GLU A 143 9.78 2.58 15.88
C GLU A 143 9.58 1.25 16.65
N LEU A 144 9.85 0.10 16.03
CA LEU A 144 9.75 -1.19 16.71
C LEU A 144 10.72 -1.25 17.90
N THR A 145 10.23 -1.78 19.01
CA THR A 145 11.04 -2.03 20.20
C THR A 145 12.12 -3.09 19.92
N PRO A 146 13.21 -3.14 20.70
CA PRO A 146 14.23 -4.17 20.54
C PRO A 146 13.67 -5.60 20.58
N MET A 147 12.66 -5.86 21.44
CA MET A 147 11.99 -7.16 21.53
C MET A 147 11.23 -7.51 20.25
N GLU A 148 10.47 -6.57 19.68
CA GLU A 148 9.74 -6.78 18.43
C GLU A 148 10.70 -7.02 17.26
N LYS A 149 11.82 -6.29 17.20
CA LYS A 149 12.87 -6.52 16.20
C LYS A 149 13.50 -7.92 16.35
N GLU A 150 13.73 -8.38 17.57
CA GLU A 150 14.25 -9.72 17.82
C GLU A 150 13.30 -10.81 17.31
N VAL A 151 11.98 -10.66 17.58
CA VAL A 151 10.95 -11.56 17.06
C VAL A 151 10.96 -11.54 15.52
N LEU A 152 10.98 -10.35 14.91
CA LEU A 152 11.00 -10.18 13.46
C LEU A 152 12.22 -10.86 12.82
N PHE A 153 13.40 -10.71 13.40
CA PHE A 153 14.63 -11.30 12.85
C PHE A 153 14.70 -12.83 12.98
N LYS A 154 14.00 -13.41 13.96
CA LYS A 154 13.90 -14.86 14.15
C LYS A 154 12.79 -15.48 13.30
N ALA A 155 11.82 -14.68 12.87
CA ALA A 155 10.66 -15.16 12.12
C ALA A 155 11.06 -15.73 10.76
N LYS A 156 10.39 -16.82 10.39
CA LYS A 156 10.48 -17.46 9.08
C LYS A 156 9.23 -17.16 8.27
N SER A 157 9.26 -17.52 6.99
CA SER A 157 8.11 -17.28 6.10
C SER A 157 6.83 -17.97 6.57
N GLU A 158 6.94 -19.14 7.18
CA GLU A 158 5.82 -19.92 7.74
C GLU A 158 5.20 -19.30 9.00
N ASP A 159 5.92 -18.43 9.70
CA ASP A 159 5.42 -17.74 10.89
C ASP A 159 4.49 -16.58 10.51
N ALA A 160 4.54 -16.12 9.26
CA ALA A 160 3.66 -15.06 8.76
C ALA A 160 2.26 -15.62 8.45
N VAL A 161 1.31 -15.31 9.31
CA VAL A 161 -0.07 -15.81 9.20
C VAL A 161 -1.04 -14.73 8.76
N GLN A 162 -2.06 -15.14 8.00
CA GLN A 162 -3.16 -14.27 7.60
C GLN A 162 -4.40 -14.61 8.43
N ARG A 163 -4.97 -13.63 9.10
CA ARG A 163 -6.15 -13.80 9.96
C ARG A 163 -7.15 -12.66 9.75
N LYS A 164 -8.42 -12.93 10.06
CA LYS A 164 -9.42 -11.86 10.17
C LYS A 164 -9.09 -11.00 11.40
N TYR A 165 -9.06 -9.69 11.20
CA TYR A 165 -8.85 -8.72 12.26
C TYR A 165 -10.19 -8.15 12.77
N GLN A 166 -10.16 -7.37 13.84
CA GLN A 166 -11.35 -6.76 14.46
C GLN A 166 -12.18 -5.91 13.48
N THR A 167 -11.57 -5.41 12.41
CA THR A 167 -12.25 -4.67 11.34
C THR A 167 -13.03 -5.57 10.37
N GLY A 168 -13.01 -6.89 10.53
CA GLY A 168 -13.56 -7.87 9.58
C GLY A 168 -12.72 -8.07 8.32
N LYS A 169 -11.65 -7.28 8.13
CA LYS A 169 -10.70 -7.42 7.02
C LYS A 169 -9.58 -8.39 7.38
N THR A 170 -8.98 -8.99 6.37
CA THR A 170 -7.83 -9.88 6.52
C THR A 170 -6.56 -9.07 6.76
N VAL A 171 -5.76 -9.50 7.72
CA VAL A 171 -4.45 -8.91 8.06
C VAL A 171 -3.40 -10.01 8.09
N ARG A 172 -2.25 -9.78 7.46
CA ARG A 172 -1.06 -10.63 7.59
C ARG A 172 -0.12 -10.04 8.64
N MET A 173 0.31 -10.88 9.56
CA MET A 173 1.20 -10.52 10.66
C MET A 173 2.14 -11.68 11.02
N ILE A 174 3.18 -11.38 11.77
CA ILE A 174 4.08 -12.33 12.42
C ILE A 174 3.68 -12.39 13.91
#